data_830cd85a2c21ee94ab7d6b82a51c6a3d
#
_entry.id   830cd85a2c21ee94ab7d6b82a51c6a3d
#
_cell.length_a   1.000
_cell.length_b   1.000
_cell.length_c   1.000
_cell.angle_alpha   90.00
_cell.angle_beta   90.00
_cell.angle_gamma   90.00
#
_symmetry.space_group_name_H-M   'P 1'
#
loop_
_entity.id
_entity.type
_entity.pdbx_description
1 polymer ?
#
loop_
_entity_poly.entity_id
_entity_poly.type
_entity_poly.pdbx_seq_one_letter_code
_entity_poly.pdbx_strand_id
1 'polypeptide(L)'
;YEPQRAWELDTERVRASFELNVLSVYDGLAQVLPQLIEQGSGGVMLVASVSGYTGLPKALAYGPTKAALINLAESLYFDLAPLGVSVYLVNPGFVATPMTRGNDFPMPGLVSPAEAAQAMVKGMAEGRFEIRFPKRFTWAMRLLSRVPYRWRFGLLHRMTGL
;
A
#
# COMPACT_ATOMS: atom_id res chain seq x y z
N TYR A 1 2.25 -6.18 -10.99
CA TYR A 1 0.86 -5.69 -11.08
C TYR A 1 0.28 -6.10 -12.42
N GLU A 2 -0.79 -6.88 -12.39
CA GLU A 2 -1.54 -7.29 -13.57
C GLU A 2 -2.96 -6.74 -13.43
N PRO A 3 -3.37 -5.80 -14.30
CA PRO A 3 -4.71 -5.25 -14.27
C PRO A 3 -5.73 -6.34 -14.69
N GLN A 4 -6.83 -6.43 -13.92
CA GLN A 4 -7.94 -7.34 -14.23
C GLN A 4 -9.28 -6.63 -14.09
N ARG A 5 -10.23 -6.98 -14.97
CA ARG A 5 -11.64 -6.61 -14.88
C ARG A 5 -12.47 -7.79 -14.37
N ALA A 6 -13.66 -7.52 -13.86
CA ALA A 6 -14.53 -8.57 -13.32
C ALA A 6 -14.89 -9.66 -14.35
N TRP A 7 -15.00 -9.30 -15.61
CA TRP A 7 -15.27 -10.23 -16.72
C TRP A 7 -14.02 -10.93 -17.29
N GLU A 8 -12.83 -10.59 -16.77
CA GLU A 8 -11.53 -11.18 -17.12
C GLU A 8 -10.87 -11.81 -15.87
N LEU A 9 -11.70 -12.18 -14.88
CA LEU A 9 -11.20 -12.68 -13.60
C LEU A 9 -10.47 -14.01 -13.79
N ASP A 10 -9.18 -13.98 -13.49
CA ASP A 10 -8.30 -15.14 -13.47
C ASP A 10 -7.87 -15.43 -12.02
N THR A 11 -8.37 -16.53 -11.46
CA THR A 11 -8.14 -16.91 -10.07
C THR A 11 -6.69 -17.32 -9.80
N GLU A 12 -5.97 -17.85 -10.80
CA GLU A 12 -4.55 -18.21 -10.65
C GLU A 12 -3.69 -16.95 -10.50
N ARG A 13 -3.96 -15.91 -11.29
CA ARG A 13 -3.31 -14.61 -11.14
C ARG A 13 -3.65 -13.93 -9.81
N VAL A 14 -4.89 -14.08 -9.34
CA VAL A 14 -5.27 -13.60 -8.00
C VAL A 14 -4.47 -14.32 -6.93
N ARG A 15 -4.39 -15.67 -6.96
CA ARG A 15 -3.58 -16.46 -6.03
C ARG A 15 -2.13 -16.02 -6.02
N ALA A 16 -1.50 -15.94 -7.19
CA ALA A 16 -0.11 -15.49 -7.33
C ALA A 16 0.11 -14.07 -6.74
N SER A 17 -0.87 -13.17 -6.93
CA SER A 17 -0.80 -11.82 -6.35
C SER A 17 -0.88 -11.83 -4.83
N PHE A 18 -1.71 -12.68 -4.22
CA PHE A 18 -1.78 -12.84 -2.77
C PHE A 18 -0.55 -13.52 -2.22
N GLU A 19 -0.06 -14.57 -2.87
CA GLU A 19 1.18 -15.25 -2.50
C GLU A 19 2.34 -14.25 -2.43
N LEU A 20 2.54 -13.50 -3.53
CA LEU A 20 3.65 -12.55 -3.63
C LEU A 20 3.50 -11.34 -2.69
N ASN A 21 2.32 -10.73 -2.60
CA ASN A 21 2.14 -9.44 -1.92
C ASN A 21 1.73 -9.57 -0.44
N VAL A 22 1.19 -10.71 -0.03
CA VAL A 22 0.63 -10.90 1.31
C VAL A 22 1.32 -12.04 2.04
N LEU A 23 1.26 -13.27 1.53
CA LEU A 23 1.77 -14.44 2.24
C LEU A 23 3.29 -14.36 2.42
N SER A 24 4.04 -13.94 1.40
CA SER A 24 5.49 -13.73 1.52
C SER A 24 5.87 -12.71 2.62
N VAL A 25 4.99 -11.71 2.88
CA VAL A 25 5.20 -10.75 3.97
C VAL A 25 5.01 -11.41 5.33
N TYR A 26 4.00 -12.27 5.49
CA TYR A 26 3.81 -13.06 6.72
C TYR A 26 5.00 -14.00 6.94
N ASP A 27 5.49 -14.67 5.90
CA ASP A 27 6.65 -15.56 5.99
C ASP A 27 7.90 -14.79 6.45
N GLY A 28 8.13 -13.62 5.87
CA GLY A 28 9.22 -12.73 6.28
C GLY A 28 9.07 -12.24 7.74
N LEU A 29 7.87 -11.82 8.13
CA LEU A 29 7.59 -11.38 9.50
C LEU A 29 7.80 -12.50 10.51
N ALA A 30 7.38 -13.74 10.20
CA ALA A 30 7.58 -14.89 11.07
C ALA A 30 9.07 -15.16 11.39
N GLN A 31 9.97 -14.82 10.47
CA GLN A 31 11.42 -14.97 10.66
C GLN A 31 12.04 -13.82 11.47
N VAL A 32 11.58 -12.59 11.31
CA VAL A 32 12.25 -11.42 11.90
C VAL A 32 11.63 -10.97 13.22
N LEU A 33 10.33 -11.17 13.43
CA LEU A 33 9.64 -10.70 14.63
C LEU A 33 10.19 -11.28 15.94
N PRO A 34 10.52 -12.59 16.06
CA PRO A 34 11.06 -13.12 17.30
C PRO A 34 12.31 -12.36 17.78
N GLN A 35 13.22 -12.07 16.85
CA GLN A 35 14.45 -11.33 17.15
C GLN A 35 14.15 -9.88 17.55
N LEU A 36 13.28 -9.17 16.82
CA LEU A 36 12.93 -7.78 17.11
C LEU A 36 12.25 -7.65 18.47
N ILE A 37 11.38 -8.59 18.82
CA ILE A 37 10.68 -8.62 20.10
C ILE A 37 11.68 -8.88 21.25
N GLU A 38 12.57 -9.85 21.12
CA GLU A 38 13.61 -10.12 22.11
C GLU A 38 14.55 -8.92 22.31
N GLN A 39 14.88 -8.25 21.21
CA GLN A 39 15.74 -7.06 21.19
C GLN A 39 15.08 -5.82 21.84
N GLY A 40 13.74 -5.77 21.88
CA GLY A 40 12.97 -4.61 22.36
C GLY A 40 13.22 -3.35 21.54
N SER A 41 13.70 -3.46 20.31
CA SER A 41 14.06 -2.34 19.46
C SER A 41 14.11 -2.72 17.97
N GLY A 42 14.17 -1.71 17.10
CA GLY A 42 14.14 -1.91 15.65
C GLY A 42 12.77 -1.63 15.05
N GLY A 43 12.49 -2.18 13.88
CA GLY A 43 11.19 -1.96 13.25
C GLY A 43 10.99 -2.72 11.96
N VAL A 44 9.73 -2.79 11.55
CA VAL A 44 9.29 -3.38 10.29
C VAL A 44 8.62 -2.32 9.41
N MET A 45 8.84 -2.39 8.11
CA MET A 45 8.23 -1.48 7.13
C MET A 45 7.45 -2.27 6.09
N LEU A 46 6.13 -2.07 6.05
CA LEU A 46 5.24 -2.69 5.07
C LEU A 46 4.93 -1.71 3.94
N VAL A 47 5.22 -2.10 2.71
CA VAL A 47 4.96 -1.27 1.53
C VAL A 47 3.63 -1.68 0.89
N ALA A 48 2.57 -0.93 1.25
CA ALA A 48 1.25 -1.07 0.67
C ALA A 48 1.08 -0.19 -0.59
N SER A 49 0.00 0.57 -0.70
CA SER A 49 -0.29 1.52 -1.79
C SER A 49 -1.55 2.32 -1.47
N VAL A 50 -1.73 3.48 -2.09
CA VAL A 50 -3.02 4.20 -2.09
C VAL A 50 -4.17 3.37 -2.68
N SER A 51 -3.88 2.38 -3.52
CA SER A 51 -4.87 1.42 -4.05
C SER A 51 -5.45 0.48 -2.98
N GLY A 52 -4.83 0.42 -1.80
CA GLY A 52 -5.36 -0.27 -0.64
C GLY A 52 -6.41 0.54 0.14
N TYR A 53 -6.53 1.85 -0.07
CA TYR A 53 -7.51 2.67 0.65
C TYR A 53 -8.94 2.47 0.17
N THR A 54 -9.13 2.16 -1.10
CA THR A 54 -10.45 1.96 -1.72
C THR A 54 -10.32 1.15 -3.01
N GLY A 55 -11.38 0.46 -3.40
CA GLY A 55 -11.42 -0.24 -4.69
C GLY A 55 -11.21 0.73 -5.85
N LEU A 56 -10.30 0.38 -6.74
CA LEU A 56 -9.99 1.12 -7.96
C LEU A 56 -10.25 0.24 -9.20
N PRO A 57 -10.64 0.84 -10.33
CA PRO A 57 -10.75 0.11 -11.59
C PRO A 57 -9.45 -0.60 -11.96
N LYS A 58 -9.57 -1.75 -12.61
CA LYS A 58 -8.45 -2.61 -13.03
C LYS A 58 -7.56 -3.15 -11.87
N ALA A 59 -7.91 -2.88 -10.60
CA ALA A 59 -7.11 -3.29 -9.43
C ALA A 59 -7.73 -4.46 -8.65
N LEU A 60 -8.43 -5.38 -9.35
CA LEU A 60 -9.27 -6.42 -8.75
C LEU A 60 -8.49 -7.36 -7.80
N ALA A 61 -7.26 -7.72 -8.13
CA ALA A 61 -6.37 -8.48 -7.25
C ALA A 61 -5.44 -7.57 -6.43
N TYR A 62 -4.80 -6.61 -7.08
CA TYR A 62 -3.79 -5.77 -6.45
C TYR A 62 -4.32 -4.91 -5.30
N GLY A 63 -5.45 -4.24 -5.49
CA GLY A 63 -6.08 -3.42 -4.46
C GLY A 63 -6.31 -4.19 -3.15
N PRO A 64 -7.00 -5.34 -3.18
CA PRO A 64 -7.21 -6.19 -2.01
C PRO A 64 -5.92 -6.64 -1.34
N THR A 65 -4.85 -7.00 -2.07
CA THR A 65 -3.56 -7.35 -1.45
C THR A 65 -2.95 -6.17 -0.69
N LYS A 66 -3.07 -4.95 -1.22
CA LYS A 66 -2.55 -3.75 -0.56
C LYS A 66 -3.43 -3.30 0.61
N ALA A 67 -4.74 -3.53 0.56
CA ALA A 67 -5.63 -3.35 1.70
C ALA A 67 -5.31 -4.31 2.85
N ALA A 68 -4.98 -5.57 2.53
CA ALA A 68 -4.52 -6.55 3.51
C ALA A 68 -3.25 -6.08 4.24
N LEU A 69 -2.27 -5.52 3.52
CA LEU A 69 -1.05 -4.97 4.13
C LEU A 69 -1.31 -3.76 5.02
N ILE A 70 -2.27 -2.89 4.66
CA ILE A 70 -2.66 -1.76 5.52
C ILE A 70 -3.22 -2.29 6.83
N ASN A 71 -4.17 -3.23 6.78
CA ASN A 71 -4.76 -3.82 7.97
C ASN A 71 -3.73 -4.58 8.82
N LEU A 72 -2.84 -5.35 8.17
CA LEU A 72 -1.76 -6.05 8.85
C LEU A 72 -0.83 -5.08 9.60
N ALA A 73 -0.44 -3.96 8.97
CA ALA A 73 0.42 -2.97 9.62
C ALA A 73 -0.25 -2.34 10.85
N GLU A 74 -1.57 -2.05 10.76
CA GLU A 74 -2.34 -1.53 11.88
C GLU A 74 -2.40 -2.55 13.03
N SER A 75 -2.61 -3.83 12.74
CA SER A 75 -2.62 -4.91 13.74
C SER A 75 -1.25 -5.08 14.40
N LEU A 76 -0.18 -5.12 13.61
CA LEU A 76 1.19 -5.22 14.11
C LEU A 76 1.56 -4.04 15.02
N TYR A 77 1.06 -2.84 14.73
CA TYR A 77 1.33 -1.67 15.57
C TYR A 77 0.82 -1.85 17.01
N PHE A 78 -0.37 -2.42 17.19
CA PHE A 78 -0.91 -2.66 18.53
C PHE A 78 -0.08 -3.66 19.32
N ASP A 79 0.47 -4.69 18.66
CA ASP A 79 1.23 -5.73 19.32
C ASP A 79 2.69 -5.32 19.59
N LEU A 80 3.31 -4.60 18.65
CA LEU A 80 4.75 -4.34 18.63
C LEU A 80 5.16 -3.03 19.29
N ALA A 81 4.33 -1.99 19.20
CA ALA A 81 4.67 -0.68 19.80
C ALA A 81 4.90 -0.74 21.32
N PRO A 82 4.10 -1.50 22.11
CA PRO A 82 4.36 -1.66 23.54
C PRO A 82 5.68 -2.40 23.84
N LEU A 83 6.20 -3.14 22.88
CA LEU A 83 7.45 -3.91 22.99
C LEU A 83 8.68 -3.14 22.47
N GLY A 84 8.52 -1.86 22.12
CA GLY A 84 9.62 -1.03 21.61
C GLY A 84 9.98 -1.26 20.15
N VAL A 85 9.19 -2.03 19.40
CA VAL A 85 9.40 -2.32 17.98
C VAL A 85 8.52 -1.40 17.12
N SER A 86 9.14 -0.64 16.24
CA SER A 86 8.44 0.30 15.37
C SER A 86 7.76 -0.38 14.19
N VAL A 87 6.58 0.10 13.82
CA VAL A 87 5.88 -0.34 12.60
C VAL A 87 5.67 0.85 11.67
N TYR A 88 6.09 0.70 10.42
CA TYR A 88 5.96 1.71 9.38
C TYR A 88 5.10 1.18 8.25
N LEU A 89 4.04 1.90 7.93
CA LEU A 89 3.18 1.64 6.78
C LEU A 89 3.51 2.65 5.67
N VAL A 90 3.93 2.17 4.51
CA VAL A 90 4.19 3.03 3.35
C VAL A 90 3.04 2.90 2.36
N ASN A 91 2.40 4.03 2.04
CA ASN A 91 1.32 4.11 1.05
C ASN A 91 1.75 5.03 -0.11
N PRO A 92 2.51 4.50 -1.08
CA PRO A 92 2.90 5.26 -2.26
C PRO A 92 1.70 5.55 -3.17
N GLY A 93 1.77 6.71 -3.87
CA GLY A 93 1.07 6.88 -5.13
C GLY A 93 1.88 6.25 -6.28
N PHE A 94 2.08 7.00 -7.36
CA PHE A 94 2.83 6.51 -8.50
C PHE A 94 4.33 6.79 -8.34
N VAL A 95 5.14 5.75 -8.54
CA VAL A 95 6.60 5.83 -8.55
C VAL A 95 7.09 5.36 -9.92
N ALA A 96 8.01 6.08 -10.54
CA ALA A 96 8.57 5.78 -11.86
C ALA A 96 9.46 4.52 -11.82
N THR A 97 8.84 3.36 -11.96
CA THR A 97 9.47 2.03 -11.92
C THR A 97 9.05 1.20 -13.14
N PRO A 98 9.69 0.06 -13.41
CA PRO A 98 9.23 -0.85 -14.47
C PRO A 98 7.74 -1.25 -14.31
N MET A 99 7.23 -1.36 -13.08
CA MET A 99 5.83 -1.68 -12.79
C MET A 99 4.84 -0.63 -13.33
N THR A 100 5.23 0.64 -13.32
CA THR A 100 4.36 1.75 -13.75
C THR A 100 4.57 2.17 -15.20
N ARG A 101 5.64 1.68 -15.84
CA ARG A 101 6.01 2.08 -17.21
C ARG A 101 4.96 1.71 -18.27
N GLY A 102 4.21 0.64 -18.06
CA GLY A 102 3.17 0.15 -18.96
C GLY A 102 1.76 0.70 -18.68
N ASN A 103 1.61 1.65 -17.76
CA ASN A 103 0.30 2.22 -17.46
C ASN A 103 -0.20 3.10 -18.61
N ASP A 104 -1.44 2.88 -19.04
CA ASP A 104 -2.15 3.58 -20.12
C ASP A 104 -3.07 4.71 -19.61
N PHE A 105 -2.89 5.14 -18.37
CA PHE A 105 -3.71 6.14 -17.71
C PHE A 105 -2.86 7.22 -17.02
N PRO A 106 -3.44 8.40 -16.72
CA PRO A 106 -2.73 9.48 -16.03
C PRO A 106 -2.21 9.05 -14.65
N MET A 107 -0.96 9.37 -14.36
CA MET A 107 -0.30 9.09 -13.08
C MET A 107 -0.01 10.41 -12.34
N PRO A 108 -1.02 11.01 -11.66
CA PRO A 108 -0.83 12.29 -11.01
C PRO A 108 0.20 12.20 -9.88
N GLY A 109 1.16 13.14 -9.92
CA GLY A 109 2.20 13.21 -8.91
C GLY A 109 3.21 12.07 -8.99
N LEU A 110 3.51 11.56 -10.20
CA LEU A 110 4.57 10.57 -10.41
C LEU A 110 5.89 11.07 -9.79
N VAL A 111 6.46 10.28 -8.90
CA VAL A 111 7.75 10.58 -8.25
C VAL A 111 8.84 9.64 -8.73
N SER A 112 10.08 10.06 -8.64
CA SER A 112 11.23 9.20 -8.92
C SER A 112 11.47 8.18 -7.79
N PRO A 113 12.17 7.07 -8.03
CA PRO A 113 12.58 6.14 -6.97
C PRO A 113 13.42 6.81 -5.87
N ALA A 114 14.25 7.79 -6.23
CA ALA A 114 15.08 8.52 -5.28
C ALA A 114 14.21 9.38 -4.33
N GLU A 115 13.23 10.11 -4.85
CA GLU A 115 12.27 10.87 -4.03
C GLU A 115 11.44 9.97 -3.13
N ALA A 116 11.02 8.80 -3.64
CA ALA A 116 10.31 7.81 -2.85
C ALA A 116 11.17 7.30 -1.67
N ALA A 117 12.43 6.92 -1.93
CA ALA A 117 13.37 6.48 -0.91
C ALA A 117 13.62 7.56 0.15
N GLN A 118 13.84 8.81 -0.28
CA GLN A 118 14.01 9.95 0.64
C GLN A 118 12.78 10.16 1.53
N ALA A 119 11.56 10.04 0.97
CA ALA A 119 10.32 10.17 1.73
C ALA A 119 10.19 9.06 2.78
N MET A 120 10.60 7.83 2.46
CA MET A 120 10.59 6.69 3.37
C MET A 120 11.58 6.90 4.52
N VAL A 121 12.85 7.20 4.21
CA VAL A 121 13.90 7.47 5.22
C VAL A 121 13.50 8.61 6.14
N LYS A 122 12.98 9.70 5.57
CA LYS A 122 12.49 10.84 6.36
C LYS A 122 11.33 10.45 7.28
N GLY A 123 10.36 9.70 6.78
CA GLY A 123 9.23 9.24 7.57
C GLY A 123 9.63 8.33 8.73
N MET A 124 10.61 7.44 8.50
CA MET A 124 11.20 6.61 9.56
C MET A 124 11.89 7.47 10.62
N ALA A 125 12.75 8.40 10.21
CA ALA A 125 13.47 9.29 11.14
C ALA A 125 12.53 10.16 12.00
N GLU A 126 11.34 10.49 11.48
CA GLU A 126 10.29 11.22 12.17
C GLU A 126 9.35 10.32 13.01
N GLY A 127 9.56 9.00 13.04
CA GLY A 127 8.74 8.05 13.79
C GLY A 127 7.28 7.95 13.27
N ARG A 128 7.03 8.22 12.02
CA ARG A 128 5.67 8.23 11.45
C ARG A 128 5.19 6.83 11.18
N PHE A 129 4.07 6.43 11.77
CA PHE A 129 3.41 5.17 11.43
C PHE A 129 3.08 5.10 9.95
N GLU A 130 2.42 6.13 9.37
CA GLU A 130 2.07 6.14 7.96
C GLU A 130 2.93 7.14 7.16
N ILE A 131 3.64 6.62 6.16
CA ILE A 131 4.49 7.36 5.24
C ILE A 131 3.83 7.39 3.86
N ARG A 132 3.52 8.59 3.34
CA ARG A 132 2.78 8.79 2.09
C ARG A 132 3.49 9.77 1.17
N PHE A 133 3.54 9.43 -0.08
CA PHE A 133 4.08 10.30 -1.13
C PHE A 133 3.46 9.99 -2.51
N PRO A 134 3.28 11.03 -3.35
CA PRO A 134 3.37 12.46 -3.06
C PRO A 134 2.20 12.89 -2.15
N LYS A 135 2.45 13.82 -1.23
CA LYS A 135 1.49 14.17 -0.17
C LYS A 135 0.11 14.59 -0.68
N ARG A 136 0.05 15.45 -1.72
CA ARG A 136 -1.23 15.98 -2.25
C ARG A 136 -2.13 14.87 -2.79
N PHE A 137 -1.59 14.02 -3.65
CA PHE A 137 -2.33 12.93 -4.26
C PHE A 137 -2.78 11.88 -3.24
N THR A 138 -1.86 11.43 -2.40
CA THR A 138 -2.16 10.39 -1.39
C THR A 138 -3.13 10.88 -0.32
N TRP A 139 -3.10 12.18 0.03
CA TRP A 139 -4.06 12.77 0.92
C TRP A 139 -5.47 12.82 0.30
N ALA A 140 -5.56 13.22 -0.97
CA ALA A 140 -6.83 13.22 -1.71
C ALA A 140 -7.44 11.80 -1.78
N MET A 141 -6.62 10.78 -2.07
CA MET A 141 -7.05 9.37 -2.08
C MET A 141 -7.53 8.89 -0.72
N ARG A 142 -6.83 9.26 0.36
CA ARG A 142 -7.24 8.93 1.72
C ARG A 142 -8.54 9.63 2.12
N LEU A 143 -8.74 10.88 1.74
CA LEU A 143 -10.00 11.58 1.96
C LEU A 143 -11.14 10.92 1.18
N LEU A 144 -10.89 10.60 -0.10
CA LEU A 144 -11.86 9.94 -0.97
C LEU A 144 -12.32 8.59 -0.38
N SER A 145 -11.43 7.83 0.26
CA SER A 145 -11.79 6.56 0.89
C SER A 145 -12.79 6.69 2.04
N ARG A 146 -12.91 7.89 2.64
CA ARG A 146 -13.88 8.19 3.72
C ARG A 146 -15.24 8.70 3.22
N VAL A 147 -15.31 9.05 1.94
CA VAL A 147 -16.57 9.49 1.31
C VAL A 147 -17.55 8.32 1.24
N PRO A 148 -18.83 8.48 1.59
CA PRO A 148 -19.84 7.43 1.44
C PRO A 148 -19.88 6.85 0.03
N TYR A 149 -20.10 5.55 -0.11
CA TYR A 149 -20.02 4.80 -1.37
C TYR A 149 -20.83 5.43 -2.51
N ARG A 150 -22.05 5.89 -2.22
CA ARG A 150 -22.96 6.52 -3.20
C ARG A 150 -22.33 7.71 -3.94
N TRP A 151 -21.43 8.44 -3.28
CA TRP A 151 -20.73 9.59 -3.88
C TRP A 151 -19.35 9.24 -4.35
N ARG A 152 -18.67 8.36 -3.61
CA ARG A 152 -17.31 7.91 -3.92
C ARG A 152 -17.22 7.28 -5.31
N PHE A 153 -18.14 6.38 -5.66
CA PHE A 153 -18.13 5.73 -6.97
C PHE A 153 -18.36 6.72 -8.10
N GLY A 154 -19.26 7.69 -7.95
CA GLY A 154 -19.46 8.76 -8.94
C GLY A 154 -18.22 9.64 -9.12
N LEU A 155 -17.50 9.95 -8.03
CA LEU A 155 -16.25 10.69 -8.09
C LEU A 155 -15.14 9.88 -8.79
N LEU A 156 -15.00 8.62 -8.42
CA LEU A 156 -14.02 7.72 -9.04
C LEU A 156 -14.29 7.55 -10.53
N HIS A 157 -15.54 7.35 -10.94
CA HIS A 157 -15.94 7.28 -12.35
C HIS A 157 -15.47 8.52 -13.14
N ARG A 158 -15.73 9.71 -12.60
CA ARG A 158 -15.30 10.95 -13.24
C ARG A 158 -13.77 11.10 -13.31
N MET A 159 -13.06 10.66 -12.28
CA MET A 159 -11.61 10.76 -12.21
C MET A 159 -10.89 9.75 -13.11
N THR A 160 -11.49 8.59 -13.34
CA THR A 160 -10.87 7.48 -14.10
C THR A 160 -11.38 7.38 -15.53
N GLY A 161 -12.42 8.13 -15.90
CA GLY A 161 -13.03 8.08 -17.22
C GLY A 161 -13.78 6.78 -17.53
N LEU A 162 -14.23 6.06 -16.51
CA LEU A 162 -14.90 4.75 -16.60
C LEU A 162 -16.34 4.83 -16.17
#